data_447b1a303874c236690d1f045c7fec1f
#
_entry.id   447b1a303874c236690d1f045c7fec1f
#
_cell.length_a   1.000
_cell.length_b   1.000
_cell.length_c   1.000
_cell.angle_alpha   90.00
_cell.angle_beta   90.00
_cell.angle_gamma   90.00
#
_symmetry.space_group_name_H-M   'P 1'
#
loop_
_entity.id
_entity.type
_entity.pdbx_description
1 polymer ?
#
loop_
_entity_poly.entity_id
_entity_poly.type
_entity_poly.pdbx_seq_one_letter_code
_entity_poly.pdbx_strand_id
1 'polypeptide(L)'
;MRMGLEGRVALVTGAASGVGREIALALASEGAAVAVNYHVSGERAQRVVAEIAAQGGRAVACQADIADFAAVTRMVGCIADELGGLDILVNNAGLVVRKRFADTTREDWRRQIDTCLYGAIHCCHAAIPLLPTRGNGRIISLTGDSSRVGESGLSIAAAARAGVIALMKSLARELGGSGTTANAVSLGLVETAHDSAWVDANREKLVKFYALRRLGHPGDVAPLVTLLASDRGSWITGQVVSVTCGFSMH
;
A
#
# COMPACT_ATOMS: atom_id res chain seq x y z
N MET A 1 17.49 -6.77 -14.46
CA MET A 1 16.93 -5.66 -15.28
C MET A 1 16.61 -4.52 -14.30
N ARG A 2 17.30 -3.40 -14.37
CA ARG A 2 17.13 -2.28 -13.44
C ARG A 2 15.78 -1.60 -13.68
N MET A 3 15.09 -1.19 -12.62
CA MET A 3 13.77 -0.56 -12.66
C MET A 3 13.83 0.98 -12.74
N GLY A 4 15.01 1.59 -12.56
CA GLY A 4 15.19 3.05 -12.62
C GLY A 4 14.65 3.76 -11.40
N LEU A 5 14.87 3.20 -10.21
CA LEU A 5 14.47 3.80 -8.94
C LEU A 5 15.65 4.48 -8.20
N GLU A 6 16.85 4.46 -8.77
CA GLU A 6 18.00 5.13 -8.20
C GLU A 6 17.75 6.63 -8.01
N GLY A 7 17.98 7.11 -6.80
CA GLY A 7 17.79 8.51 -6.42
C GLY A 7 16.34 8.94 -6.20
N ARG A 8 15.36 8.03 -6.33
CA ARG A 8 13.97 8.32 -6.00
C ARG A 8 13.68 8.13 -4.51
N VAL A 9 12.71 8.86 -4.02
CA VAL A 9 12.22 8.77 -2.63
C VAL A 9 10.82 8.16 -2.60
N ALA A 10 10.66 7.10 -1.82
CA ALA A 10 9.40 6.38 -1.65
C ALA A 10 8.89 6.44 -0.21
N LEU A 11 7.63 6.79 -0.01
CA LEU A 11 6.91 6.59 1.24
C LEU A 11 6.05 5.33 1.13
N VAL A 12 6.23 4.37 2.05
CA VAL A 12 5.37 3.18 2.16
C VAL A 12 4.66 3.21 3.51
N THR A 13 3.34 3.34 3.51
CA THR A 13 2.55 3.36 4.75
C THR A 13 2.35 1.95 5.31
N GLY A 14 2.43 1.81 6.65
CA GLY A 14 2.31 0.52 7.31
C GLY A 14 3.43 -0.46 6.93
N ALA A 15 4.65 0.04 6.72
CA ALA A 15 5.77 -0.73 6.18
C ALA A 15 6.61 -1.49 7.24
N ALA A 16 6.18 -1.49 8.52
CA ALA A 16 6.89 -2.20 9.58
C ALA A 16 6.76 -3.74 9.51
N SER A 17 5.86 -4.28 8.68
CA SER A 17 5.62 -5.73 8.57
C SER A 17 4.85 -6.11 7.29
N GLY A 18 4.73 -7.42 7.05
CA GLY A 18 3.88 -7.98 6.00
C GLY A 18 4.17 -7.44 4.60
N VAL A 19 3.13 -7.14 3.84
CA VAL A 19 3.22 -6.66 2.46
C VAL A 19 4.00 -5.34 2.36
N GLY A 20 3.74 -4.40 3.28
CA GLY A 20 4.43 -3.10 3.28
C GLY A 20 5.94 -3.22 3.49
N ARG A 21 6.37 -4.13 4.37
CA ARG A 21 7.80 -4.42 4.56
C ARG A 21 8.44 -4.94 3.26
N GLU A 22 7.84 -5.95 2.62
CA GLU A 22 8.38 -6.51 1.38
C GLU A 22 8.44 -5.48 0.26
N ILE A 23 7.43 -4.60 0.16
CA ILE A 23 7.44 -3.48 -0.78
C ILE A 23 8.60 -2.51 -0.48
N ALA A 24 8.80 -2.16 0.81
CA ALA A 24 9.88 -1.26 1.21
C ALA A 24 11.26 -1.84 0.85
N LEU A 25 11.49 -3.13 1.13
CA LEU A 25 12.72 -3.84 0.76
C LEU A 25 12.92 -3.90 -0.76
N ALA A 26 11.86 -4.22 -1.51
CA ALA A 26 11.94 -4.31 -2.96
C ALA A 26 12.24 -2.95 -3.62
N LEU A 27 11.62 -1.86 -3.16
CA LEU A 27 11.91 -0.52 -3.65
C LEU A 27 13.37 -0.10 -3.33
N ALA A 28 13.84 -0.40 -2.11
CA ALA A 28 15.20 -0.11 -1.69
C ALA A 28 16.23 -0.92 -2.49
N SER A 29 15.98 -2.18 -2.80
CA SER A 29 16.87 -3.03 -3.61
C SER A 29 17.03 -2.53 -5.05
N GLU A 30 16.08 -1.75 -5.56
CA GLU A 30 16.12 -1.08 -6.86
C GLU A 30 16.69 0.35 -6.77
N GLY A 31 17.22 0.76 -5.61
CA GLY A 31 17.94 2.02 -5.41
C GLY A 31 17.11 3.19 -4.86
N ALA A 32 15.85 3.01 -4.52
CA ALA A 32 15.05 4.05 -3.89
C ALA A 32 15.47 4.30 -2.44
N ALA A 33 15.46 5.56 -1.99
CA ALA A 33 15.44 5.89 -0.57
C ALA A 33 14.00 5.69 -0.03
N VAL A 34 13.84 4.98 1.09
CA VAL A 34 12.52 4.54 1.56
C VAL A 34 12.16 5.10 2.94
N ALA A 35 11.05 5.80 3.03
CA ALA A 35 10.41 6.16 4.29
C ALA A 35 9.46 5.02 4.73
N VAL A 36 9.81 4.34 5.80
CA VAL A 36 9.10 3.22 6.42
C VAL A 36 8.11 3.78 7.43
N ASN A 37 6.86 4.04 7.02
CA ASN A 37 5.87 4.54 7.97
C ASN A 37 5.32 3.42 8.85
N TYR A 38 5.10 3.76 10.11
CA TYR A 38 4.45 2.92 11.12
C TYR A 38 3.60 3.77 12.08
N HIS A 39 2.61 3.15 12.74
CA HIS A 39 1.83 3.79 13.79
C HIS A 39 2.37 3.41 15.19
N VAL A 40 2.35 2.12 15.54
CA VAL A 40 2.71 1.65 16.90
C VAL A 40 3.94 0.74 16.93
N SER A 41 4.41 0.22 15.81
CA SER A 41 5.43 -0.83 15.76
C SER A 41 6.84 -0.27 15.46
N GLY A 42 7.32 0.69 16.25
CA GLY A 42 8.60 1.38 16.04
C GLY A 42 9.79 0.45 15.92
N GLU A 43 9.93 -0.54 16.82
CA GLU A 43 11.03 -1.51 16.75
C GLU A 43 11.03 -2.34 15.46
N ARG A 44 9.83 -2.70 14.95
CA ARG A 44 9.73 -3.42 13.67
C ARG A 44 10.14 -2.51 12.51
N ALA A 45 9.71 -1.25 12.52
CA ALA A 45 10.11 -0.28 11.50
C ALA A 45 11.63 -0.07 11.48
N GLN A 46 12.25 0.07 12.68
CA GLN A 46 13.71 0.18 12.79
C GLN A 46 14.45 -1.07 12.27
N ARG A 47 13.90 -2.27 12.47
CA ARG A 47 14.47 -3.50 11.89
C ARG A 47 14.43 -3.46 10.36
N VAL A 48 13.34 -2.97 9.76
CA VAL A 48 13.26 -2.81 8.29
C VAL A 48 14.29 -1.80 7.79
N VAL A 49 14.44 -0.67 8.47
CA VAL A 49 15.46 0.35 8.14
C VAL A 49 16.87 -0.25 8.22
N ALA A 50 17.17 -0.99 9.30
CA ALA A 50 18.48 -1.64 9.47
C ALA A 50 18.75 -2.69 8.38
N GLU A 51 17.73 -3.46 7.97
CA GLU A 51 17.83 -4.45 6.90
C GLU A 51 18.11 -3.79 5.55
N ILE A 52 17.44 -2.67 5.23
CA ILE A 52 17.71 -1.88 4.03
C ILE A 52 19.13 -1.34 4.06
N ALA A 53 19.58 -0.78 5.19
CA ALA A 53 20.93 -0.25 5.35
C ALA A 53 22.01 -1.34 5.22
N ALA A 54 21.78 -2.54 5.74
CA ALA A 54 22.68 -3.67 5.59
C ALA A 54 22.88 -4.12 4.13
N GLN A 55 21.91 -3.81 3.26
CA GLN A 55 21.99 -4.06 1.82
C GLN A 55 22.54 -2.85 1.03
N GLY A 56 23.02 -1.82 1.72
CA GLY A 56 23.55 -0.59 1.11
C GLY A 56 22.48 0.42 0.67
N GLY A 57 21.21 0.20 1.00
CA GLY A 57 20.12 1.13 0.72
C GLY A 57 20.00 2.24 1.77
N ARG A 58 19.17 3.23 1.48
CA ARG A 58 18.87 4.35 2.38
C ARG A 58 17.40 4.25 2.84
N ALA A 59 17.15 4.28 4.14
CA ALA A 59 15.79 4.30 4.67
C ALA A 59 15.70 5.05 5.99
N VAL A 60 14.50 5.56 6.31
CA VAL A 60 14.16 6.21 7.57
C VAL A 60 12.85 5.66 8.12
N ALA A 61 12.70 5.56 9.42
CA ALA A 61 11.46 5.15 10.07
C ALA A 61 10.63 6.39 10.46
N CYS A 62 9.38 6.45 10.00
CA CYS A 62 8.51 7.61 10.18
C CYS A 62 7.24 7.23 10.94
N GLN A 63 7.07 7.74 12.16
CA GLN A 63 5.87 7.49 12.95
C GLN A 63 4.75 8.45 12.56
N ALA A 64 3.61 7.92 12.15
CA ALA A 64 2.36 8.64 12.00
C ALA A 64 1.18 7.67 12.00
N ASP A 65 0.08 8.05 12.63
CA ASP A 65 -1.23 7.48 12.34
C ASP A 65 -1.76 8.12 11.07
N ILE A 66 -2.00 7.33 10.04
CA ILE A 66 -2.50 7.85 8.76
C ILE A 66 -3.96 8.33 8.84
N ALA A 67 -4.70 7.95 9.88
CA ALA A 67 -6.02 8.48 10.16
C ALA A 67 -5.99 9.96 10.67
N ASP A 68 -4.83 10.43 11.14
CA ASP A 68 -4.61 11.82 11.57
C ASP A 68 -3.95 12.63 10.44
N PHE A 69 -4.73 13.52 9.81
CA PHE A 69 -4.26 14.39 8.72
C PHE A 69 -3.07 15.27 9.11
N ALA A 70 -3.08 15.83 10.33
CA ALA A 70 -1.98 16.68 10.78
C ALA A 70 -0.69 15.88 11.01
N ALA A 71 -0.79 14.65 11.55
CA ALA A 71 0.35 13.75 11.68
C ALA A 71 0.92 13.36 10.32
N VAL A 72 0.06 13.06 9.33
CA VAL A 72 0.48 12.74 7.96
C VAL A 72 1.19 13.91 7.31
N THR A 73 0.64 15.13 7.44
CA THR A 73 1.25 16.34 6.86
C THR A 73 2.65 16.57 7.42
N ARG A 74 2.82 16.46 8.75
CA ARG A 74 4.14 16.58 9.39
C ARG A 74 5.10 15.48 8.90
N MET A 75 4.64 14.22 8.86
CA MET A 75 5.45 13.10 8.40
C MET A 75 5.97 13.32 6.97
N VAL A 76 5.09 13.71 6.05
CA VAL A 76 5.44 13.92 4.64
C VAL A 76 6.42 15.09 4.49
N GLY A 77 6.25 16.17 5.25
CA GLY A 77 7.22 17.27 5.29
C GLY A 77 8.60 16.82 5.78
N CYS A 78 8.66 16.12 6.91
CA CYS A 78 9.92 15.58 7.42
C CYS A 78 10.63 14.64 6.43
N ILE A 79 9.87 13.80 5.71
CA ILE A 79 10.43 12.90 4.68
C ILE A 79 11.07 13.71 3.56
N ALA A 80 10.40 14.75 3.08
CA ALA A 80 10.93 15.60 2.02
C ALA A 80 12.22 16.31 2.46
N ASP A 81 12.27 16.80 3.68
CA ASP A 81 13.45 17.47 4.25
C ASP A 81 14.62 16.48 4.44
N GLU A 82 14.36 15.27 4.97
CA GLU A 82 15.40 14.30 5.33
C GLU A 82 15.90 13.52 4.11
N LEU A 83 15.02 13.13 3.19
CA LEU A 83 15.37 12.32 2.02
C LEU A 83 15.55 13.13 0.73
N GLY A 84 15.15 14.42 0.73
CA GLY A 84 15.37 15.34 -0.39
C GLY A 84 14.20 15.40 -1.39
N GLY A 85 13.00 14.96 -1.00
CA GLY A 85 11.78 15.01 -1.81
C GLY A 85 10.85 13.83 -1.57
N LEU A 86 9.87 13.66 -2.45
CA LEU A 86 8.98 12.51 -2.48
C LEU A 86 8.54 12.24 -3.92
N ASP A 87 8.86 11.07 -4.46
CA ASP A 87 8.53 10.67 -5.83
C ASP A 87 7.43 9.60 -5.88
N ILE A 88 7.40 8.72 -4.87
CA ILE A 88 6.57 7.51 -4.86
C ILE A 88 5.81 7.46 -3.55
N LEU A 89 4.49 7.38 -3.63
CA LEU A 89 3.61 7.08 -2.50
C LEU A 89 3.00 5.70 -2.65
N VAL A 90 3.21 4.83 -1.66
CA VAL A 90 2.54 3.53 -1.56
C VAL A 90 1.62 3.54 -0.35
N ASN A 91 0.31 3.67 -0.59
CA ASN A 91 -0.73 3.52 0.43
C ASN A 91 -0.96 2.02 0.67
N ASN A 92 -0.28 1.45 1.65
CA ASN A 92 -0.40 0.05 2.03
C ASN A 92 -1.08 -0.14 3.39
N ALA A 93 -0.97 0.80 4.31
CA ALA A 93 -1.58 0.69 5.63
C ALA A 93 -3.10 0.46 5.52
N GLY A 94 -3.61 -0.44 6.32
CA GLY A 94 -5.03 -0.78 6.32
C GLY A 94 -5.42 -1.56 7.57
N LEU A 95 -6.72 -1.54 7.86
CA LEU A 95 -7.33 -2.25 8.96
C LEU A 95 -8.53 -3.06 8.44
N VAL A 96 -8.64 -4.30 8.88
CA VAL A 96 -9.77 -5.17 8.57
C VAL A 96 -10.36 -5.71 9.87
N VAL A 97 -11.66 -5.51 10.05
CA VAL A 97 -12.44 -6.15 11.10
C VAL A 97 -13.41 -7.12 10.42
N ARG A 98 -13.17 -8.42 10.56
CA ARG A 98 -14.00 -9.47 9.94
C ARG A 98 -15.22 -9.74 10.83
N LYS A 99 -16.40 -9.22 10.43
CA LYS A 99 -17.69 -9.44 11.09
C LYS A 99 -18.82 -9.45 10.05
N ARG A 100 -19.92 -10.14 10.31
CA ARG A 100 -21.16 -9.97 9.54
C ARG A 100 -21.63 -8.51 9.66
N PHE A 101 -22.19 -7.96 8.61
CA PHE A 101 -22.59 -6.54 8.60
C PHE A 101 -23.52 -6.17 9.76
N ALA A 102 -24.50 -7.02 10.05
CA ALA A 102 -25.44 -6.80 11.16
C ALA A 102 -24.76 -6.76 12.55
N ASP A 103 -23.59 -7.37 12.70
CA ASP A 103 -22.85 -7.44 13.97
C ASP A 103 -21.79 -6.34 14.08
N THR A 104 -21.63 -5.48 13.04
CA THR A 104 -20.67 -4.39 13.06
C THR A 104 -21.19 -3.21 13.88
N THR A 105 -20.28 -2.49 14.50
CA THR A 105 -20.57 -1.28 15.28
C THR A 105 -20.13 -0.02 14.54
N ARG A 106 -20.61 1.16 14.96
CA ARG A 106 -20.13 2.45 14.45
C ARG A 106 -18.64 2.62 14.64
N GLU A 107 -18.06 2.10 15.72
CA GLU A 107 -16.61 2.14 15.97
C GLU A 107 -15.85 1.26 14.97
N ASP A 108 -16.37 0.05 14.65
CA ASP A 108 -15.79 -0.77 13.59
C ASP A 108 -15.81 -0.05 12.25
N TRP A 109 -16.87 0.70 11.93
CA TRP A 109 -16.98 1.48 10.69
C TRP A 109 -15.97 2.59 10.67
N ARG A 110 -15.96 3.44 11.71
CA ARG A 110 -15.08 4.59 11.82
C ARG A 110 -13.61 4.16 11.66
N ARG A 111 -13.16 3.20 12.45
CA ARG A 111 -11.77 2.73 12.42
C ARG A 111 -11.34 2.23 11.04
N GLN A 112 -12.19 1.46 10.36
CA GLN A 112 -11.86 0.93 9.05
C GLN A 112 -11.90 2.01 7.96
N ILE A 113 -12.87 2.91 8.00
CA ILE A 113 -13.00 4.01 7.03
C ILE A 113 -11.87 5.02 7.25
N ASP A 114 -11.59 5.42 8.49
CA ASP A 114 -10.53 6.38 8.82
C ASP A 114 -9.15 5.85 8.39
N THR A 115 -8.87 4.57 8.63
CA THR A 115 -7.58 3.99 8.22
C THR A 115 -7.53 3.71 6.72
N CYS A 116 -8.54 3.01 6.15
CA CYS A 116 -8.42 2.51 4.78
C CYS A 116 -8.75 3.55 3.72
N LEU A 117 -9.67 4.49 3.98
CA LEU A 117 -10.09 5.51 3.00
C LEU A 117 -9.49 6.87 3.33
N TYR A 118 -9.80 7.43 4.51
CA TYR A 118 -9.24 8.73 4.88
C TYR A 118 -7.72 8.70 4.95
N GLY A 119 -7.12 7.63 5.47
CA GLY A 119 -5.66 7.49 5.47
C GLY A 119 -5.03 7.61 4.07
N ALA A 120 -5.64 6.97 3.06
CA ALA A 120 -5.17 7.11 1.68
C ALA A 120 -5.40 8.53 1.14
N ILE A 121 -6.54 9.16 1.45
CA ILE A 121 -6.83 10.56 1.07
C ILE A 121 -5.81 11.50 1.70
N HIS A 122 -5.55 11.38 3.01
CA HIS A 122 -4.59 12.21 3.74
C HIS A 122 -3.19 12.11 3.14
N CYS A 123 -2.71 10.88 2.91
CA CYS A 123 -1.40 10.64 2.32
C CYS A 123 -1.31 11.20 0.89
N CYS A 124 -2.32 10.98 0.04
CA CYS A 124 -2.34 11.55 -1.30
C CYS A 124 -2.34 13.09 -1.25
N HIS A 125 -3.20 13.68 -0.43
CA HIS A 125 -3.30 15.15 -0.31
C HIS A 125 -1.99 15.78 0.14
N ALA A 126 -1.30 15.19 1.13
CA ALA A 126 -0.03 15.69 1.62
C ALA A 126 1.14 15.46 0.64
N ALA A 127 1.11 14.34 -0.10
CA ALA A 127 2.18 13.97 -1.02
C ALA A 127 2.13 14.72 -2.35
N ILE A 128 0.94 14.94 -2.93
CA ILE A 128 0.77 15.51 -4.28
C ILE A 128 1.57 16.81 -4.51
N PRO A 129 1.62 17.78 -3.57
CA PRO A 129 2.40 19.01 -3.77
C PRO A 129 3.91 18.79 -3.89
N LEU A 130 4.41 17.64 -3.40
CA LEU A 130 5.84 17.30 -3.40
C LEU A 130 6.23 16.39 -4.55
N LEU A 131 5.24 15.77 -5.22
CA LEU A 131 5.50 14.89 -6.35
C LEU A 131 6.12 15.68 -7.52
N PRO A 132 7.03 15.06 -8.30
CA PRO A 132 7.66 15.72 -9.42
C PRO A 132 6.64 16.21 -10.46
N THR A 133 6.78 17.45 -10.90
CA THR A 133 5.91 18.07 -11.91
C THR A 133 6.23 17.66 -13.35
N ARG A 134 7.26 16.83 -13.56
CA ARG A 134 7.73 16.39 -14.88
C ARG A 134 7.95 14.88 -14.93
N GLY A 135 6.85 14.12 -14.90
CA GLY A 135 6.85 12.77 -15.44
C GLY A 135 7.18 11.62 -14.49
N ASN A 136 7.52 11.84 -13.22
CA ASN A 136 8.04 10.77 -12.36
C ASN A 136 7.23 10.49 -11.08
N GLY A 137 6.15 11.21 -10.82
CA GLY A 137 5.29 10.96 -9.66
C GLY A 137 4.58 9.61 -9.76
N ARG A 138 4.53 8.84 -8.69
CA ARG A 138 3.86 7.53 -8.63
C ARG A 138 3.01 7.42 -7.37
N ILE A 139 1.73 7.12 -7.53
CA ILE A 139 0.81 6.82 -6.42
C ILE A 139 0.30 5.40 -6.63
N ILE A 140 0.56 4.51 -5.69
CA ILE A 140 0.11 3.11 -5.71
C ILE A 140 -0.66 2.84 -4.42
N SER A 141 -1.92 2.40 -4.52
CA SER A 141 -2.75 2.08 -3.36
C SER A 141 -3.09 0.60 -3.31
N LEU A 142 -2.76 -0.06 -2.19
CA LEU A 142 -3.10 -1.46 -1.96
C LEU A 142 -4.56 -1.56 -1.51
N THR A 143 -5.31 -2.39 -2.19
CA THR A 143 -6.72 -2.67 -1.88
C THR A 143 -6.92 -4.18 -1.69
N GLY A 144 -8.09 -4.59 -1.27
CA GLY A 144 -8.44 -6.02 -1.24
C GLY A 144 -9.40 -6.33 -2.37
N ASP A 145 -9.34 -7.52 -2.90
CA ASP A 145 -10.21 -7.95 -3.99
C ASP A 145 -11.70 -7.97 -3.60
N SER A 146 -11.97 -8.10 -2.29
CA SER A 146 -13.30 -7.87 -1.72
C SER A 146 -13.92 -6.51 -2.08
N SER A 147 -13.12 -5.49 -2.41
CA SER A 147 -13.60 -4.19 -2.89
C SER A 147 -14.14 -4.21 -4.32
N ARG A 148 -13.89 -5.28 -5.06
CA ARG A 148 -14.33 -5.49 -6.45
C ARG A 148 -15.48 -6.51 -6.55
N VAL A 149 -15.35 -7.64 -5.83
CA VAL A 149 -16.30 -8.76 -5.95
C VAL A 149 -17.21 -8.94 -4.74
N GLY A 150 -16.93 -8.22 -3.64
CA GLY A 150 -17.58 -8.43 -2.36
C GLY A 150 -17.08 -9.70 -1.66
N GLU A 151 -17.05 -9.67 -0.33
CA GLU A 151 -16.75 -10.84 0.49
C GLU A 151 -17.51 -10.76 1.81
N SER A 152 -18.14 -11.86 2.19
CA SER A 152 -18.89 -11.94 3.45
C SER A 152 -17.97 -11.63 4.65
N GLY A 153 -18.44 -10.76 5.53
CA GLY A 153 -17.71 -10.33 6.70
C GLY A 153 -16.72 -9.21 6.47
N LEU A 154 -16.57 -8.69 5.24
CA LEU A 154 -15.63 -7.61 4.90
C LEU A 154 -16.30 -6.34 4.37
N SER A 155 -17.61 -6.19 4.54
CA SER A 155 -18.41 -5.13 3.91
C SER A 155 -17.85 -3.71 4.10
N ILE A 156 -17.40 -3.37 5.31
CA ILE A 156 -16.89 -2.02 5.61
C ILE A 156 -15.51 -1.79 4.98
N ALA A 157 -14.59 -2.74 5.16
CA ALA A 157 -13.28 -2.66 4.54
C ALA A 157 -13.38 -2.65 3.00
N ALA A 158 -14.30 -3.44 2.43
CA ALA A 158 -14.57 -3.47 1.00
C ALA A 158 -15.09 -2.13 0.48
N ALA A 159 -16.05 -1.51 1.16
CA ALA A 159 -16.59 -0.20 0.82
C ALA A 159 -15.51 0.90 0.88
N ALA A 160 -14.71 0.93 1.95
CA ALA A 160 -13.63 1.90 2.11
C ALA A 160 -12.59 1.76 0.97
N ARG A 161 -12.18 0.54 0.65
CA ARG A 161 -11.19 0.26 -0.40
C ARG A 161 -11.74 0.44 -1.81
N ALA A 162 -13.04 0.26 -2.03
CA ALA A 162 -13.69 0.64 -3.29
C ALA A 162 -13.64 2.16 -3.51
N GLY A 163 -13.78 2.95 -2.44
CA GLY A 163 -13.54 4.40 -2.46
C GLY A 163 -12.10 4.75 -2.88
N VAL A 164 -11.10 4.01 -2.40
CA VAL A 164 -9.71 4.19 -2.82
C VAL A 164 -9.52 3.87 -4.30
N ILE A 165 -10.18 2.84 -4.83
CA ILE A 165 -10.15 2.54 -6.28
C ILE A 165 -10.68 3.73 -7.10
N ALA A 166 -11.80 4.32 -6.68
CA ALA A 166 -12.37 5.49 -7.33
C ALA A 166 -11.43 6.71 -7.22
N LEU A 167 -10.83 6.92 -6.05
CA LEU A 167 -9.84 7.98 -5.82
C LEU A 167 -8.65 7.84 -6.79
N MET A 168 -8.07 6.64 -6.95
CA MET A 168 -6.94 6.43 -7.88
C MET A 168 -7.30 6.77 -9.33
N LYS A 169 -8.52 6.43 -9.77
CA LYS A 169 -9.00 6.76 -11.13
C LYS A 169 -9.16 8.27 -11.33
N SER A 170 -9.65 8.98 -10.31
CA SER A 170 -9.78 10.44 -10.36
C SER A 170 -8.42 11.12 -10.39
N LEU A 171 -7.51 10.75 -9.47
CA LEU A 171 -6.16 11.30 -9.42
C LEU A 171 -5.36 10.99 -10.68
N ALA A 172 -5.56 9.83 -11.32
CA ALA A 172 -4.94 9.52 -12.61
C ALA A 172 -5.31 10.53 -13.71
N ARG A 173 -6.55 11.03 -13.71
CA ARG A 173 -7.01 12.07 -14.64
C ARG A 173 -6.48 13.45 -14.27
N GLU A 174 -6.52 13.80 -13.00
CA GLU A 174 -6.10 15.12 -12.51
C GLU A 174 -4.59 15.33 -12.63
N LEU A 175 -3.79 14.28 -12.35
CA LEU A 175 -2.33 14.37 -12.31
C LEU A 175 -1.65 13.93 -13.61
N GLY A 176 -2.40 13.38 -14.58
CA GLY A 176 -1.85 12.89 -15.83
C GLY A 176 -1.07 13.93 -16.62
N GLY A 177 -1.49 15.20 -16.57
CA GLY A 177 -0.79 16.31 -17.23
C GLY A 177 0.62 16.57 -16.68
N SER A 178 0.90 16.22 -15.44
CA SER A 178 2.25 16.26 -14.86
C SER A 178 3.06 14.99 -15.11
N GLY A 179 2.47 13.97 -15.75
CA GLY A 179 3.09 12.64 -15.92
C GLY A 179 3.09 11.77 -14.67
N THR A 180 2.35 12.16 -13.62
CA THR A 180 2.15 11.35 -12.43
C THR A 180 1.12 10.25 -12.73
N THR A 181 1.45 9.01 -12.35
CA THR A 181 0.50 7.88 -12.46
C THR A 181 -0.12 7.56 -11.10
N ALA A 182 -1.40 7.14 -11.10
CA ALA A 182 -2.09 6.69 -9.91
C ALA A 182 -2.82 5.36 -10.20
N ASN A 183 -2.46 4.30 -9.48
CA ASN A 183 -2.97 2.95 -9.69
C ASN A 183 -3.36 2.28 -8.38
N ALA A 184 -4.25 1.29 -8.46
CA ALA A 184 -4.57 0.40 -7.35
C ALA A 184 -4.04 -1.02 -7.63
N VAL A 185 -3.54 -1.69 -6.59
CA VAL A 185 -3.21 -3.12 -6.61
C VAL A 185 -4.20 -3.83 -5.70
N SER A 186 -5.00 -4.70 -6.30
CA SER A 186 -6.04 -5.46 -5.60
C SER A 186 -5.51 -6.82 -5.18
N LEU A 187 -5.55 -7.11 -3.88
CA LEU A 187 -4.95 -8.30 -3.30
C LEU A 187 -6.00 -9.37 -2.98
N GLY A 188 -5.69 -10.61 -3.28
CA GLY A 188 -6.31 -11.76 -2.61
C GLY A 188 -5.86 -11.85 -1.15
N LEU A 189 -6.14 -12.97 -0.50
CA LEU A 189 -5.64 -13.23 0.85
C LEU A 189 -4.14 -13.49 0.81
N VAL A 190 -3.38 -12.57 1.40
CA VAL A 190 -1.93 -12.67 1.58
C VAL A 190 -1.64 -13.06 3.02
N GLU A 191 -0.85 -14.11 3.22
CA GLU A 191 -0.48 -14.60 4.54
C GLU A 191 0.44 -13.61 5.24
N THR A 192 -0.03 -13.11 6.37
CA THR A 192 0.74 -12.22 7.26
C THR A 192 0.60 -12.70 8.70
N ALA A 193 1.44 -12.20 9.59
CA ALA A 193 1.41 -12.62 10.99
C ALA A 193 0.11 -12.23 11.74
N HIS A 194 -0.70 -11.32 11.18
CA HIS A 194 -1.89 -10.81 11.87
C HIS A 194 -3.05 -11.80 11.95
N ASP A 195 -3.20 -12.69 10.96
CA ASP A 195 -4.34 -13.61 10.84
C ASP A 195 -3.92 -15.09 10.79
N SER A 196 -2.67 -15.40 11.18
CA SER A 196 -2.09 -16.73 10.99
C SER A 196 -2.93 -17.88 11.57
N ALA A 197 -3.39 -17.76 12.81
CA ALA A 197 -4.19 -18.83 13.45
C ALA A 197 -5.52 -19.08 12.73
N TRP A 198 -6.21 -18.02 12.27
CA TRP A 198 -7.44 -18.17 11.51
C TRP A 198 -7.17 -18.76 10.11
N VAL A 199 -6.10 -18.31 9.47
CA VAL A 199 -5.68 -18.82 8.16
C VAL A 199 -5.34 -20.32 8.27
N ASP A 200 -4.57 -20.72 9.25
CA ASP A 200 -4.17 -22.13 9.44
C ASP A 200 -5.39 -23.01 9.70
N ALA A 201 -6.33 -22.57 10.52
CA ALA A 201 -7.56 -23.30 10.81
C ALA A 201 -8.50 -23.45 9.57
N ASN A 202 -8.36 -22.57 8.56
CA ASN A 202 -9.24 -22.56 7.39
C ASN A 202 -8.50 -22.81 6.06
N ARG A 203 -7.20 -23.05 6.07
CA ARG A 203 -6.31 -23.15 4.90
C ARG A 203 -6.86 -24.06 3.79
N GLU A 204 -7.26 -25.28 4.13
CA GLU A 204 -7.77 -26.25 3.13
C GLU A 204 -9.03 -25.76 2.40
N LYS A 205 -9.87 -24.96 3.08
CA LYS A 205 -11.06 -24.38 2.48
C LYS A 205 -10.69 -23.16 1.64
N LEU A 206 -9.82 -22.30 2.17
CA LEU A 206 -9.41 -21.06 1.53
C LEU A 206 -8.71 -21.31 0.19
N VAL A 207 -7.74 -22.21 0.13
CA VAL A 207 -6.98 -22.48 -1.08
C VAL A 207 -7.83 -23.00 -2.25
N LYS A 208 -9.02 -23.55 -1.97
CA LYS A 208 -9.95 -24.02 -3.00
C LYS A 208 -10.54 -22.90 -3.84
N PHE A 209 -10.60 -21.68 -3.30
CA PHE A 209 -11.09 -20.49 -4.02
C PHE A 209 -10.03 -19.89 -4.96
N TYR A 210 -8.77 -20.30 -4.87
CA TYR A 210 -7.66 -19.76 -5.64
C TYR A 210 -7.28 -20.73 -6.77
N ALA A 211 -7.18 -20.23 -8.00
CA ALA A 211 -6.85 -21.05 -9.17
C ALA A 211 -5.49 -21.75 -9.00
N LEU A 212 -4.49 -21.07 -8.43
CA LEU A 212 -3.16 -21.62 -8.19
C LEU A 212 -3.06 -22.46 -6.91
N ARG A 213 -4.20 -22.71 -6.20
CA ARG A 213 -4.29 -23.58 -5.03
C ARG A 213 -3.33 -23.23 -3.90
N ARG A 214 -3.01 -21.97 -3.76
CA ARG A 214 -2.23 -21.42 -2.63
C ARG A 214 -2.75 -20.05 -2.24
N LEU A 215 -2.39 -19.60 -1.05
CA LEU A 215 -2.56 -18.22 -0.62
C LEU A 215 -1.40 -17.37 -1.13
N GLY A 216 -1.58 -16.04 -1.12
CA GLY A 216 -0.53 -15.10 -1.47
C GLY A 216 0.53 -15.01 -0.38
N HIS A 217 1.75 -14.70 -0.78
CA HIS A 217 2.85 -14.31 0.10
C HIS A 217 3.17 -12.83 -0.14
N PRO A 218 3.67 -12.06 0.86
CA PRO A 218 4.06 -10.66 0.65
C PRO A 218 4.96 -10.43 -0.57
N GLY A 219 5.89 -11.36 -0.83
CA GLY A 219 6.78 -11.34 -2.00
C GLY A 219 6.07 -11.50 -3.34
N ASP A 220 4.82 -11.99 -3.40
CA ASP A 220 4.04 -12.02 -4.65
C ASP A 220 3.55 -10.63 -5.06
N VAL A 221 3.47 -9.68 -4.12
CA VAL A 221 2.92 -8.34 -4.33
C VAL A 221 4.00 -7.34 -4.71
N ALA A 222 5.13 -7.39 -4.04
CA ALA A 222 6.20 -6.39 -4.17
C ALA A 222 6.69 -6.19 -5.62
N PRO A 223 6.85 -7.21 -6.48
CA PRO A 223 7.30 -7.03 -7.85
C PRO A 223 6.38 -6.15 -8.71
N LEU A 224 5.05 -6.30 -8.57
CA LEU A 224 4.11 -5.45 -9.30
C LEU A 224 4.14 -4.01 -8.79
N VAL A 225 4.22 -3.79 -7.48
CA VAL A 225 4.33 -2.44 -6.91
C VAL A 225 5.63 -1.76 -7.39
N THR A 226 6.75 -2.49 -7.41
CA THR A 226 8.03 -1.99 -7.93
C THR A 226 7.94 -1.64 -9.42
N LEU A 227 7.28 -2.46 -10.23
CA LEU A 227 7.02 -2.16 -11.64
C LEU A 227 6.22 -0.85 -11.80
N LEU A 228 5.11 -0.71 -11.06
CA LEU A 228 4.25 0.49 -11.12
C LEU A 228 4.97 1.74 -10.58
N ALA A 229 5.87 1.59 -9.64
CA ALA A 229 6.71 2.66 -9.11
C ALA A 229 7.80 3.10 -10.08
N SER A 230 8.19 2.26 -11.03
CA SER A 230 9.31 2.46 -11.94
C SER A 230 8.95 3.27 -13.20
N ASP A 231 9.96 3.57 -14.01
CA ASP A 231 9.77 4.18 -15.34
C ASP A 231 9.07 3.24 -16.31
N ARG A 232 9.14 1.93 -16.07
CA ARG A 232 8.46 0.91 -16.88
C ARG A 232 6.95 0.90 -16.67
N GLY A 233 6.47 1.41 -15.51
CA GLY A 233 5.07 1.64 -15.22
C GLY A 233 4.52 2.97 -15.72
N SER A 234 5.30 3.80 -16.41
CA SER A 234 4.92 5.17 -16.79
C SER A 234 3.71 5.28 -17.73
N TRP A 235 3.36 4.21 -18.44
CA TRP A 235 2.19 4.14 -19.32
C TRP A 235 0.98 3.46 -18.68
N ILE A 236 1.07 3.13 -17.37
CA ILE A 236 -0.02 2.47 -16.61
C ILE A 236 -0.57 3.47 -15.61
N THR A 237 -1.80 3.95 -15.79
CA THR A 237 -2.47 4.86 -14.87
C THR A 237 -3.97 4.60 -14.83
N GLY A 238 -4.61 4.86 -13.68
CA GLY A 238 -6.04 4.64 -13.46
C GLY A 238 -6.44 3.17 -13.41
N GLN A 239 -5.49 2.24 -13.33
CA GLN A 239 -5.76 0.81 -13.38
C GLN A 239 -5.95 0.20 -12.00
N VAL A 240 -6.69 -0.90 -11.97
CA VAL A 240 -6.80 -1.80 -10.82
C VAL A 240 -6.22 -3.15 -11.24
N VAL A 241 -5.00 -3.43 -10.82
CA VAL A 241 -4.31 -4.67 -11.20
C VAL A 241 -4.44 -5.69 -10.07
N SER A 242 -4.97 -6.87 -10.38
CA SER A 242 -5.18 -7.93 -9.40
C SER A 242 -3.94 -8.79 -9.19
N VAL A 243 -3.56 -9.01 -7.91
CA VAL A 243 -2.59 -10.00 -7.45
C VAL A 243 -3.34 -10.94 -6.51
N THR A 244 -4.09 -11.88 -7.08
CA THR A 244 -5.14 -12.63 -6.39
C THR A 244 -5.00 -14.15 -6.52
N CYS A 245 -3.95 -14.65 -7.17
CA CYS A 245 -3.81 -16.09 -7.41
C CYS A 245 -5.02 -16.70 -8.18
N GLY A 246 -5.74 -15.86 -8.95
CA GLY A 246 -6.97 -16.25 -9.65
C GLY A 246 -8.19 -16.42 -8.75
N PHE A 247 -8.25 -15.71 -7.61
CA PHE A 247 -9.45 -15.62 -6.78
C PHE A 247 -10.58 -14.90 -7.52
N SER A 248 -10.26 -13.82 -8.19
CA SER A 248 -11.14 -13.16 -9.14
C SER A 248 -10.42 -12.88 -10.47
N MET A 249 -11.17 -12.88 -11.56
CA MET A 249 -10.68 -12.63 -12.91
C MET A 249 -11.59 -11.60 -13.56
N HIS A 250 -11.06 -10.43 -13.93
CA HIS A 250 -11.81 -9.31 -14.52
C HIS A 250 -11.07 -8.73 -15.72
#